data_2c72bf78ed7652d44aa3abd2a285e8d0
#
_entry.id   2c72bf78ed7652d44aa3abd2a285e8d0
#
_cell.length_a   1.000
_cell.length_b   1.000
_cell.length_c   1.000
_cell.angle_alpha   90.00
_cell.angle_beta   90.00
_cell.angle_gamma   90.00
#
_symmetry.space_group_name_H-M   'P 1'
#
loop_
_entity.id
_entity.type
_entity.pdbx_description
1 polymer ?
#
loop_
_entity_poly.entity_id
_entity_poly.type
_entity_poly.pdbx_seq_one_letter_code
_entity_poly.pdbx_strand_id
1 'polypeptide(L)' 'MIHQNTIYTTGIETEEQVRQLTERISSMIGVHQVNINIIDGQVTVSYETPANLNSIEKEIYDEGYKIVF' A
#
# COMPACT_ATOMS: atom_id res chain seq x y z
N MET A 1 10.64 15.74 -1.60
CA MET A 1 9.95 15.43 -2.87
C MET A 1 8.96 14.30 -2.67
N ILE A 2 7.75 14.46 -3.19
CA ILE A 2 6.71 13.44 -3.08
C ILE A 2 6.81 12.49 -4.25
N HIS A 3 6.82 11.21 -3.96
CA HIS A 3 6.82 10.15 -4.96
C HIS A 3 5.44 9.50 -5.00
N GLN A 4 5.09 8.96 -6.14
CA GLN A 4 3.86 8.19 -6.28
C GLN A 4 4.16 6.91 -7.04
N ASN A 5 3.77 5.78 -6.47
CA ASN A 5 3.98 4.48 -7.09
C ASN A 5 2.73 3.62 -6.95
N THR A 6 2.56 2.72 -7.92
CA THR A 6 1.50 1.73 -7.89
C THR A 6 2.12 0.36 -7.65
N ILE A 7 1.60 -0.34 -6.65
CA ILE A 7 2.05 -1.68 -6.29
C ILE A 7 0.91 -2.63 -6.63
N TYR A 8 1.22 -3.71 -7.34
CA TYR A 8 0.22 -4.71 -7.70
C TYR A 8 0.29 -5.85 -6.71
N THR A 9 -0.87 -6.20 -6.13
CA THR A 9 -0.96 -7.21 -5.07
C THR A 9 -1.99 -8.26 -5.40
N THR A 10 -1.94 -9.39 -4.69
CA THR A 10 -2.98 -10.40 -4.70
C THR A 10 -3.44 -10.67 -3.28
N GLY A 11 -4.71 -11.10 -3.14
CA GLY A 11 -5.24 -11.47 -1.84
C GLY A 11 -6.16 -10.45 -1.21
N ILE A 12 -6.26 -9.26 -1.77
CA ILE A 12 -7.20 -8.25 -1.27
C ILE A 12 -8.56 -8.53 -1.90
N GLU A 13 -9.52 -8.97 -1.07
CA GLU A 13 -10.81 -9.43 -1.58
C GLU A 13 -12.01 -8.73 -0.96
N THR A 14 -11.84 -8.05 0.18
CA THR A 14 -12.94 -7.42 0.89
C THR A 14 -12.63 -5.97 1.18
N GLU A 15 -13.69 -5.18 1.39
CA GLU A 15 -13.53 -3.78 1.77
C GLU A 15 -12.91 -3.64 3.16
N GLU A 16 -13.16 -4.60 4.04
CA GLU A 16 -12.54 -4.61 5.35
C GLU A 16 -11.03 -4.73 5.24
N GLN A 17 -10.55 -5.59 4.34
CA GLN A 17 -9.13 -5.72 4.06
C GLN A 17 -8.56 -4.41 3.49
N VAL A 18 -9.29 -3.77 2.59
CA VAL A 18 -8.88 -2.47 2.03
C VAL A 18 -8.71 -1.44 3.14
N ARG A 19 -9.69 -1.37 4.03
CA ARG A 19 -9.66 -0.41 5.12
C ARG A 19 -8.48 -0.66 6.05
N GLN A 20 -8.27 -1.91 6.45
CA GLN A 20 -7.19 -2.26 7.35
C GLN A 20 -5.82 -1.96 6.74
N LEU A 21 -5.63 -2.34 5.48
CA LEU A 21 -4.36 -2.09 4.80
C LEU A 21 -4.13 -0.59 4.61
N THR A 22 -5.18 0.14 4.25
CA THR A 22 -5.09 1.59 4.11
C THR A 22 -4.66 2.24 5.41
N GLU A 23 -5.25 1.83 6.53
CA GLU A 23 -4.88 2.36 7.84
C GLU A 23 -3.43 2.07 8.18
N ARG A 24 -2.98 0.85 7.89
CA ARG A 24 -1.60 0.45 8.17
C ARG A 24 -0.60 1.28 7.38
N ILE A 25 -0.82 1.40 6.09
CA ILE A 25 0.11 2.15 5.24
C ILE A 25 0.04 3.64 5.57
N SER A 26 -1.15 4.17 5.79
CA SER A 26 -1.34 5.58 6.09
C SER A 26 -0.69 5.99 7.41
N SER A 27 -0.50 5.05 8.33
CA SER A 27 0.13 5.35 9.62
C SER A 27 1.65 5.44 9.51
N MET A 28 2.23 5.06 8.39
CA MET A 28 3.68 5.15 8.19
C MET A 28 4.09 6.60 8.02
N ILE A 29 5.18 6.98 8.71
CA ILE A 29 5.69 8.35 8.61
C ILE A 29 6.19 8.61 7.19
N GLY A 30 5.68 9.68 6.58
CA GLY A 30 6.04 10.05 5.22
C GLY A 30 5.02 9.62 4.17
N VAL A 31 4.02 8.84 4.52
CA VAL A 31 2.96 8.45 3.61
C VAL A 31 1.88 9.53 3.63
N HIS A 32 1.53 10.04 2.45
CA HIS A 32 0.54 11.11 2.30
C HIS A 32 -0.83 10.60 1.87
N GLN A 33 -0.87 9.63 0.97
CA GLN A 33 -2.14 9.16 0.43
C GLN A 33 -2.02 7.71 -0.01
N VAL A 34 -3.08 6.95 0.22
CA VAL A 34 -3.18 5.55 -0.18
C VAL A 34 -4.51 5.34 -0.88
N ASN A 35 -4.47 4.73 -2.06
CA ASN A 35 -5.67 4.33 -2.80
C ASN A 35 -5.53 2.86 -3.17
N ILE A 36 -6.54 2.06 -2.87
CA ILE A 36 -6.54 0.64 -3.17
C ILE A 36 -7.70 0.32 -4.09
N ASN A 37 -7.41 -0.31 -5.23
CA ASN A 37 -8.43 -0.80 -6.15
C ASN A 37 -8.52 -2.30 -5.98
N ILE A 38 -9.63 -2.76 -5.42
CA ILE A 38 -9.82 -4.17 -5.08
C ILE A 38 -9.91 -5.06 -6.31
N ILE A 39 -10.45 -4.51 -7.41
CA ILE A 39 -10.67 -5.28 -8.64
C ILE A 39 -9.34 -5.67 -9.27
N ASP A 40 -8.40 -4.73 -9.30
CA ASP A 40 -7.11 -4.93 -9.96
C ASP A 40 -6.00 -5.30 -8.99
N GLY A 41 -6.25 -5.21 -7.68
CA GLY A 41 -5.20 -5.42 -6.68
C GLY A 41 -4.16 -4.33 -6.66
N GLN A 42 -4.51 -3.13 -7.14
CA GLN A 42 -3.58 -2.01 -7.23
C GLN A 42 -3.59 -1.20 -5.94
N VAL A 43 -2.40 -0.94 -5.41
CA VAL A 43 -2.21 -0.06 -4.26
C VAL A 43 -1.37 1.11 -4.73
N THR A 44 -1.98 2.29 -4.83
CA THR A 44 -1.28 3.50 -5.25
C THR A 44 -0.98 4.33 -4.01
N VAL A 45 0.28 4.68 -3.83
CA VAL A 45 0.75 5.38 -2.62
C VAL A 45 1.53 6.62 -3.00
N SER A 46 1.20 7.73 -2.34
CA SER A 46 1.98 8.96 -2.42
C SER A 46 2.76 9.10 -1.12
N TYR A 47 4.06 9.30 -1.20
CA TYR A 47 4.92 9.28 -0.03
C TYR A 47 6.18 10.11 -0.24
N GLU A 48 6.88 10.38 0.86
CA GLU A 48 8.19 11.01 0.83
C GLU A 48 9.02 10.50 2.01
N THR A 49 10.30 10.81 2.03
CA THR A 49 11.18 10.44 3.12
C THR A 49 10.58 10.82 4.48
N PRO A 50 10.61 9.92 5.49
CA PRO A 50 11.40 8.68 5.54
C PRO A 50 10.72 7.44 4.93
N ALA A 51 9.50 7.54 4.43
CA ALA A 51 8.88 6.41 3.75
C ALA A 51 9.60 6.14 2.42
N ASN A 52 9.63 4.88 2.04
CA ASN A 52 10.16 4.48 0.74
C ASN A 52 9.38 3.27 0.24
N LEU A 53 9.55 2.97 -1.05
CA LEU A 53 8.80 1.90 -1.68
C LEU A 53 9.03 0.56 -1.01
N ASN A 54 10.27 0.25 -0.65
CA ASN A 54 10.59 -1.02 -0.01
C ASN A 54 9.88 -1.17 1.34
N SER A 55 9.82 -0.11 2.13
CA SER A 55 9.13 -0.14 3.43
C SER A 55 7.64 -0.36 3.26
N ILE A 56 7.06 0.28 2.25
CA ILE A 56 5.63 0.16 1.96
C ILE A 56 5.32 -1.25 1.48
N GLU A 57 6.13 -1.80 0.58
CA GLU A 57 5.97 -3.16 0.10
C GLU A 57 6.11 -4.18 1.24
N LYS A 58 7.05 -3.94 2.15
CA LYS A 58 7.22 -4.82 3.30
C LYS A 58 5.99 -4.82 4.19
N GLU A 59 5.38 -3.66 4.42
CA GLU A 59 4.16 -3.56 5.22
C GLU A 59 3.02 -4.33 4.57
N ILE A 60 2.88 -4.23 3.25
CA ILE A 60 1.86 -4.98 2.51
C ILE A 60 2.10 -6.49 2.68
N TYR A 61 3.34 -6.90 2.53
CA TYR A 61 3.70 -8.31 2.67
C TYR A 61 3.45 -8.81 4.10
N ASP A 62 3.79 -8.00 5.10
CA ASP A 62 3.61 -8.37 6.52
C ASP A 62 2.13 -8.51 6.88
N GLU A 63 1.24 -7.83 6.15
CA GLU A 63 -0.21 -7.96 6.35
C GLU A 63 -0.79 -9.18 5.66
N GLY A 64 0.03 -9.97 4.97
CA GLY A 64 -0.38 -11.24 4.39
C GLY A 64 -0.66 -11.21 2.90
N TYR A 65 -0.36 -10.13 2.22
CA TYR A 65 -0.60 -10.03 0.78
C TYR A 65 0.67 -10.28 -0.01
N LYS A 66 0.52 -10.78 -1.22
CA LYS A 66 1.65 -10.99 -2.11
C LYS A 66 1.77 -9.81 -3.08
N ILE A 67 3.00 -9.45 -3.37
CA ILE A 67 3.27 -8.38 -4.34
C ILE A 67 3.56 -9.02 -5.68
N VAL A 68 2.89 -8.51 -6.70
CA VAL A 68 2.98 -9.02 -8.07
C VAL A 68 3.58 -7.91 -8.93
N PHE A 69 4.46 -8.27 -9.82
CA PHE A 69 5.08 -7.33 -10.75
C PHE A 69 4.47 -7.43 -12.14
#